data_97bfd93d2a0892da643abcfe71ac1f9b
#
_entry.id   97bfd93d2a0892da643abcfe71ac1f9b
#
_cell.length_a   1.000
_cell.length_b   1.000
_cell.length_c   1.000
_cell.angle_alpha   90.00
_cell.angle_beta   90.00
_cell.angle_gamma   90.00
#
_symmetry.space_group_name_H-M   'P 1'
#
loop_
_entity.id
_entity.type
_entity.pdbx_description
1 polymer ?
#
loop_
_entity_poly.entity_id
_entity_poly.type
_entity_poly.pdbx_seq_one_letter_code
_entity_poly.pdbx_strand_id
1 'polypeptide(L)'
;MLTQESRTSLSDISDLNQLKHELNEMPAIDVGDYITELPPERRAIAFRLLSKTQATDVFEYLPQEIQEDLIGSLHNAQVCQIVESMRPDDRAELFDELPAGIAKRLVQQLSPEERQATATILGYAESTAGRVMTTEYVRLRQGLTVGEALTKIRLADRDKETVYYAYVTDDNRKLKQVVSLRQLLFSIPDVRIEDIASDRVIKAKTEMPQEEVAQLMKRYDLIAVPVVDREDRLVGIITVDDVVDILEQEATEDIQKLAGVSGGDESSLSQPLEKLRNRLPWLVGVMALYIGASS
;
A
#
# COMPACT_ATOMS: atom_id res chain seq x y z
N MET A 1 -17.94 4.68 11.23
CA MET A 1 -17.80 5.57 12.42
C MET A 1 -18.48 4.86 13.60
N LEU A 2 -17.67 4.28 14.50
CA LEU A 2 -18.21 3.70 15.73
C LEU A 2 -18.85 4.82 16.56
N THR A 3 -20.05 4.60 17.06
CA THR A 3 -20.68 5.53 17.99
C THR A 3 -19.89 5.55 19.29
N GLN A 4 -19.84 6.68 19.98
CA GLN A 4 -19.11 6.85 21.24
C GLN A 4 -19.51 5.81 22.32
N GLU A 5 -20.74 5.29 22.25
CA GLU A 5 -21.23 4.19 23.11
C GLU A 5 -20.60 2.82 22.78
N SER A 6 -20.33 2.52 21.51
CA SER A 6 -19.65 1.28 21.10
C SER A 6 -18.17 1.27 21.52
N ARG A 7 -17.51 2.43 21.51
CA ARG A 7 -16.10 2.58 21.93
C ARG A 7 -15.93 2.38 23.45
N THR A 8 -16.88 2.86 24.25
CA THR A 8 -16.83 2.70 25.72
C THR A 8 -17.06 1.25 26.14
N SER A 9 -17.85 0.47 25.36
CA SER A 9 -18.12 -0.94 25.67
C SER A 9 -16.88 -1.84 25.46
N LEU A 10 -16.05 -1.56 24.44
CA LEU A 10 -14.86 -2.35 24.12
C LEU A 10 -13.72 -2.16 25.14
N SER A 11 -13.62 -1.00 25.78
CA SER A 11 -12.58 -0.73 26.79
C SER A 11 -12.83 -1.42 28.14
N ASP A 12 -14.07 -1.81 28.43
CA ASP A 12 -14.49 -2.40 29.71
C ASP A 12 -14.69 -3.92 29.65
N ILE A 13 -14.42 -4.57 28.50
CA ILE A 13 -14.62 -6.01 28.34
C ILE A 13 -13.59 -6.78 29.18
N SER A 14 -14.05 -7.39 30.24
CA SER A 14 -13.26 -8.29 31.10
C SER A 14 -13.06 -9.68 30.48
N ASP A 15 -13.81 -10.04 29.42
CA ASP A 15 -13.73 -11.33 28.75
C ASP A 15 -12.96 -11.22 27.42
N LEU A 16 -11.74 -11.76 27.40
CA LEU A 16 -10.86 -11.80 26.20
C LEU A 16 -11.48 -12.57 25.04
N ASN A 17 -12.37 -13.54 25.28
CA ASN A 17 -13.02 -14.31 24.22
C ASN A 17 -14.07 -13.46 23.51
N GLN A 18 -14.81 -12.65 24.24
CA GLN A 18 -15.77 -11.71 23.66
C GLN A 18 -15.04 -10.65 22.85
N LEU A 19 -13.98 -10.04 23.39
CA LEU A 19 -13.15 -9.07 22.68
C LEU A 19 -12.57 -9.67 21.39
N LYS A 20 -12.05 -10.90 21.43
CA LYS A 20 -11.57 -11.62 20.26
C LYS A 20 -12.64 -11.77 19.18
N HIS A 21 -13.86 -12.14 19.57
CA HIS A 21 -14.95 -12.28 18.61
C HIS A 21 -15.30 -10.93 17.99
N GLU A 22 -15.48 -9.90 18.78
CA GLU A 22 -15.84 -8.56 18.32
C GLU A 22 -14.78 -7.98 17.35
N LEU A 23 -13.50 -8.06 17.73
CA LEU A 23 -12.41 -7.54 16.88
C LEU A 23 -12.30 -8.27 15.53
N ASN A 24 -12.64 -9.56 15.46
CA ASN A 24 -12.58 -10.31 14.20
C ASN A 24 -13.83 -10.18 13.31
N GLU A 25 -14.91 -9.59 13.82
CA GLU A 25 -16.12 -9.29 13.06
C GLU A 25 -16.16 -7.81 12.59
N MET A 26 -15.31 -6.95 13.17
CA MET A 26 -15.23 -5.53 12.78
C MET A 26 -14.42 -5.36 11.48
N PRO A 27 -14.70 -4.29 10.70
CA PRO A 27 -13.82 -3.88 9.60
C PRO A 27 -12.40 -3.59 10.09
N ALA A 28 -11.40 -3.95 9.28
CA ALA A 28 -9.99 -3.81 9.66
C ALA A 28 -9.61 -2.37 10.02
N ILE A 29 -10.11 -1.38 9.29
CA ILE A 29 -9.89 0.04 9.57
C ILE A 29 -10.41 0.47 10.94
N ASP A 30 -11.61 0.01 11.34
CA ASP A 30 -12.18 0.32 12.67
C ASP A 30 -11.39 -0.35 13.80
N VAL A 31 -10.83 -1.53 13.55
CA VAL A 31 -9.92 -2.22 14.49
C VAL A 31 -8.58 -1.50 14.59
N GLY A 32 -8.06 -0.99 13.47
CA GLY A 32 -6.85 -0.16 13.43
C GLY A 32 -6.99 1.10 14.28
N ASP A 33 -8.09 1.83 14.11
CA ASP A 33 -8.42 2.99 14.93
C ASP A 33 -8.50 2.64 16.42
N TYR A 34 -9.19 1.53 16.74
CA TYR A 34 -9.30 1.06 18.12
C TYR A 34 -7.94 0.73 18.75
N ILE A 35 -7.07 0.00 18.03
CA ILE A 35 -5.73 -0.35 18.51
C ILE A 35 -4.87 0.90 18.70
N THR A 36 -4.97 1.86 17.81
CA THR A 36 -4.22 3.13 17.87
C THR A 36 -4.56 3.93 19.14
N GLU A 37 -5.83 3.93 19.56
CA GLU A 37 -6.30 4.61 20.77
C GLU A 37 -5.91 3.87 22.09
N LEU A 38 -5.50 2.59 22.00
CA LEU A 38 -5.13 1.82 23.20
C LEU A 38 -3.77 2.26 23.77
N PRO A 39 -3.59 2.15 25.12
CA PRO A 39 -2.27 2.25 25.73
C PRO A 39 -1.31 1.18 25.18
N PRO A 40 0.01 1.46 25.05
CA PRO A 40 0.99 0.56 24.46
C PRO A 40 0.93 -0.88 24.99
N GLU A 41 0.74 -1.06 26.29
CA GLU A 41 0.70 -2.39 26.94
C GLU A 41 -0.51 -3.23 26.48
N ARG A 42 -1.59 -2.59 26.03
CA ARG A 42 -2.82 -3.26 25.57
C ARG A 42 -2.84 -3.51 24.06
N ARG A 43 -2.10 -2.73 23.26
CA ARG A 43 -2.04 -2.87 21.79
C ARG A 43 -1.63 -4.27 21.37
N ALA A 44 -0.50 -4.76 21.91
CA ALA A 44 0.00 -6.10 21.61
C ALA A 44 -0.97 -7.21 22.02
N ILE A 45 -1.73 -7.03 23.10
CA ILE A 45 -2.75 -8.00 23.55
C ILE A 45 -3.92 -8.01 22.55
N ALA A 46 -4.49 -6.84 22.24
CA ALA A 46 -5.59 -6.72 21.30
C ALA A 46 -5.22 -7.29 19.93
N PHE A 47 -4.03 -6.95 19.42
CA PHE A 47 -3.52 -7.43 18.14
C PHE A 47 -3.34 -8.96 18.11
N ARG A 48 -2.91 -9.60 19.20
CA ARG A 48 -2.80 -11.07 19.31
C ARG A 48 -4.13 -11.80 19.29
N LEU A 49 -5.24 -11.13 19.54
CA LEU A 49 -6.58 -11.71 19.48
C LEU A 49 -7.12 -11.80 18.07
N LEU A 50 -6.51 -11.11 17.09
CA LEU A 50 -6.92 -11.12 15.70
C LEU A 50 -6.60 -12.47 15.04
N SER A 51 -7.43 -12.86 14.07
CA SER A 51 -7.14 -13.95 13.14
C SER A 51 -5.96 -13.53 12.23
N LYS A 52 -5.33 -14.50 11.57
CA LYS A 52 -4.17 -14.20 10.71
C LYS A 52 -4.52 -13.18 9.61
N THR A 53 -5.65 -13.36 8.94
CA THR A 53 -6.12 -12.45 7.87
C THR A 53 -6.40 -11.06 8.43
N GLN A 54 -7.21 -10.99 9.50
CA GLN A 54 -7.56 -9.74 10.14
C GLN A 54 -6.32 -8.98 10.67
N ALA A 55 -5.33 -9.71 11.18
CA ALA A 55 -4.09 -9.10 11.69
C ALA A 55 -3.26 -8.47 10.57
N THR A 56 -3.22 -9.08 9.38
CA THR A 56 -2.54 -8.51 8.22
C THR A 56 -3.25 -7.25 7.75
N ASP A 57 -4.56 -7.34 7.51
CA ASP A 57 -5.36 -6.21 7.04
C ASP A 57 -5.32 -5.02 8.04
N VAL A 58 -5.42 -5.30 9.35
CA VAL A 58 -5.32 -4.27 10.39
C VAL A 58 -3.93 -3.65 10.44
N PHE A 59 -2.87 -4.46 10.30
CA PHE A 59 -1.50 -3.98 10.38
C PHE A 59 -1.17 -2.96 9.29
N GLU A 60 -1.69 -3.16 8.08
CA GLU A 60 -1.54 -2.25 6.95
C GLU A 60 -2.19 -0.87 7.19
N TYR A 61 -3.28 -0.81 7.97
CA TYR A 61 -3.97 0.44 8.34
C TYR A 61 -3.39 1.16 9.58
N LEU A 62 -2.43 0.54 10.28
CA LEU A 62 -1.88 1.15 11.50
C LEU A 62 -0.86 2.26 11.14
N PRO A 63 -0.86 3.38 11.90
CA PRO A 63 0.23 4.35 11.80
C PRO A 63 1.59 3.71 12.05
N GLN A 64 2.60 4.16 11.33
CA GLN A 64 3.98 3.65 11.40
C GLN A 64 4.51 3.47 12.82
N GLU A 65 4.30 4.46 13.70
CA GLU A 65 4.74 4.39 15.11
C GLU A 65 4.15 3.18 15.86
N ILE A 66 2.89 2.85 15.52
CA ILE A 66 2.19 1.72 16.12
C ILE A 66 2.69 0.40 15.54
N GLN A 67 2.98 0.38 14.24
CA GLN A 67 3.59 -0.79 13.59
C GLN A 67 4.95 -1.11 14.21
N GLU A 68 5.84 -0.12 14.38
CA GLU A 68 7.14 -0.28 15.03
C GLU A 68 7.02 -0.80 16.46
N ASP A 69 6.10 -0.25 17.26
CA ASP A 69 5.82 -0.67 18.63
C ASP A 69 5.34 -2.13 18.69
N LEU A 70 4.44 -2.52 17.80
CA LEU A 70 3.95 -3.89 17.69
C LEU A 70 5.04 -4.86 17.25
N ILE A 71 5.88 -4.50 16.26
CA ILE A 71 7.02 -5.31 15.84
C ILE A 71 7.99 -5.56 16.99
N GLY A 72 8.21 -4.53 17.83
CA GLY A 72 9.04 -4.65 19.03
C GLY A 72 8.42 -5.52 20.12
N SER A 73 7.11 -5.53 20.25
CA SER A 73 6.34 -6.16 21.33
C SER A 73 5.88 -7.58 21.01
N LEU A 74 5.74 -7.94 19.73
CA LEU A 74 5.31 -9.27 19.28
C LEU A 74 6.47 -10.26 19.19
N HIS A 75 6.17 -11.55 19.32
CA HIS A 75 7.17 -12.60 19.08
C HIS A 75 7.56 -12.63 17.61
N ASN A 76 8.83 -12.78 17.30
CA ASN A 76 9.36 -12.79 15.94
C ASN A 76 8.54 -13.66 14.95
N ALA A 77 8.03 -14.82 15.38
CA ALA A 77 7.23 -15.70 14.54
C ALA A 77 5.89 -15.09 14.11
N GLN A 78 5.25 -14.31 14.97
CA GLN A 78 3.97 -13.64 14.63
C GLN A 78 4.20 -12.48 13.64
N VAL A 79 5.22 -11.67 13.89
CA VAL A 79 5.63 -10.60 12.98
C VAL A 79 5.97 -11.18 11.60
N CYS A 80 6.75 -12.26 11.55
CA CYS A 80 7.09 -12.89 10.27
C CYS A 80 5.87 -13.42 9.51
N GLN A 81 4.87 -13.98 10.21
CA GLN A 81 3.64 -14.45 9.57
C GLN A 81 2.81 -13.32 8.98
N ILE A 82 2.77 -12.17 9.65
CA ILE A 82 2.08 -10.96 9.15
C ILE A 82 2.81 -10.46 7.91
N VAL A 83 4.09 -10.16 8.04
CA VAL A 83 4.91 -9.63 6.95
C VAL A 83 4.95 -10.57 5.73
N GLU A 84 4.95 -11.89 5.96
CA GLU A 84 4.83 -12.92 4.90
C GLU A 84 3.48 -12.84 4.16
N SER A 85 2.41 -12.41 4.83
CA SER A 85 1.06 -12.35 4.28
C SER A 85 0.72 -11.00 3.65
N MET A 86 1.54 -9.96 3.89
CA MET A 86 1.36 -8.64 3.29
C MET A 86 1.57 -8.67 1.79
N ARG A 87 0.92 -7.76 1.08
CA ARG A 87 1.19 -7.52 -0.33
C ARG A 87 2.64 -7.07 -0.54
N PRO A 88 3.25 -7.36 -1.69
CA PRO A 88 4.67 -7.04 -1.92
C PRO A 88 5.00 -5.53 -1.86
N ASP A 89 4.09 -4.67 -2.29
CA ASP A 89 4.16 -3.20 -2.24
C ASP A 89 4.08 -2.68 -0.81
N ASP A 90 3.04 -3.03 -0.04
CA ASP A 90 2.89 -2.66 1.38
C ASP A 90 4.08 -3.15 2.22
N ARG A 91 4.58 -4.35 1.90
CA ARG A 91 5.78 -4.90 2.56
C ARG A 91 7.03 -4.11 2.20
N ALA A 92 7.16 -3.63 0.97
CA ALA A 92 8.28 -2.80 0.55
C ALA A 92 8.24 -1.45 1.27
N GLU A 93 7.08 -0.82 1.37
CA GLU A 93 6.86 0.41 2.12
C GLU A 93 7.24 0.23 3.60
N LEU A 94 6.70 -0.80 4.27
CA LEU A 94 7.08 -1.14 5.63
C LEU A 94 8.59 -1.28 5.82
N PHE A 95 9.31 -1.89 4.85
CA PHE A 95 10.74 -2.09 4.98
C PHE A 95 11.55 -0.82 4.77
N ASP A 96 11.03 0.17 4.03
CA ASP A 96 11.65 1.47 3.89
C ASP A 96 11.57 2.28 5.20
N GLU A 97 10.49 2.13 5.92
CA GLU A 97 10.23 2.83 7.18
C GLU A 97 10.96 2.22 8.38
N LEU A 98 11.22 0.92 8.33
CA LEU A 98 11.85 0.20 9.44
C LEU A 98 13.36 0.47 9.54
N PRO A 99 13.92 0.53 10.77
CA PRO A 99 15.36 0.55 10.98
C PRO A 99 16.04 -0.60 10.22
N ALA A 100 17.10 -0.31 9.46
CA ALA A 100 17.76 -1.25 8.55
C ALA A 100 18.11 -2.62 9.18
N GLY A 101 18.41 -2.66 10.48
CA GLY A 101 18.67 -3.91 11.22
C GLY A 101 17.44 -4.78 11.40
N ILE A 102 16.26 -4.18 11.53
CA ILE A 102 14.96 -4.88 11.66
C ILE A 102 14.52 -5.36 10.28
N ALA A 103 14.48 -4.46 9.30
CA ALA A 103 14.12 -4.78 7.92
C ALA A 103 14.96 -5.96 7.38
N LYS A 104 16.29 -5.93 7.56
CA LYS A 104 17.18 -7.01 7.14
C LYS A 104 16.85 -8.37 7.78
N ARG A 105 16.48 -8.39 9.07
CA ARG A 105 16.08 -9.63 9.75
C ARG A 105 14.78 -10.18 9.22
N LEU A 106 13.78 -9.32 8.99
CA LEU A 106 12.48 -9.71 8.45
C LEU A 106 12.61 -10.26 7.02
N VAL A 107 13.35 -9.56 6.14
CA VAL A 107 13.63 -10.03 4.78
C VAL A 107 14.27 -11.42 4.76
N GLN A 108 15.18 -11.73 5.69
CA GLN A 108 15.82 -13.05 5.76
C GLN A 108 14.86 -14.17 6.16
N GLN A 109 13.74 -13.85 6.80
CA GLN A 109 12.76 -14.82 7.28
C GLN A 109 11.61 -15.04 6.28
N LEU A 110 11.48 -14.20 5.25
CA LEU A 110 10.54 -14.41 4.16
C LEU A 110 10.85 -15.68 3.37
N SER A 111 9.81 -16.29 2.80
CA SER A 111 9.95 -17.35 1.79
C SER A 111 10.76 -16.84 0.58
N PRO A 112 11.36 -17.75 -0.21
CA PRO A 112 12.12 -17.33 -1.39
C PRO A 112 11.28 -16.53 -2.39
N GLU A 113 10.00 -16.88 -2.55
CA GLU A 113 9.04 -16.24 -3.44
C GLU A 113 8.77 -14.79 -2.99
N GLU A 114 8.39 -14.61 -1.74
CA GLU A 114 8.04 -13.29 -1.19
C GLU A 114 9.27 -12.38 -1.07
N ARG A 115 10.41 -12.95 -0.74
CA ARG A 115 11.68 -12.22 -0.75
C ARG A 115 12.02 -11.70 -2.13
N GLN A 116 11.80 -12.50 -3.18
CA GLN A 116 12.08 -12.09 -4.55
C GLN A 116 11.09 -11.02 -5.02
N ALA A 117 9.80 -11.16 -4.71
CA ALA A 117 8.77 -10.17 -5.01
C ALA A 117 9.11 -8.82 -4.37
N THR A 118 9.37 -8.81 -3.08
CA THR A 118 9.77 -7.61 -2.32
C THR A 118 11.06 -6.99 -2.86
N ALA A 119 12.11 -7.80 -3.10
CA ALA A 119 13.37 -7.30 -3.64
C ALA A 119 13.21 -6.69 -5.04
N THR A 120 12.25 -7.16 -5.83
CA THR A 120 11.95 -6.58 -7.15
C THR A 120 11.41 -5.16 -7.00
N ILE A 121 10.48 -4.92 -6.07
CA ILE A 121 9.90 -3.61 -5.80
C ILE A 121 10.94 -2.67 -5.17
N LEU A 122 11.67 -3.14 -4.15
CA LEU A 122 12.77 -2.40 -3.51
C LEU A 122 13.91 -2.03 -4.48
N GLY A 123 14.00 -2.67 -5.63
CA GLY A 123 14.98 -2.37 -6.68
C GLY A 123 14.63 -1.15 -7.53
N TYR A 124 13.40 -0.64 -7.46
CA TYR A 124 13.00 0.60 -8.14
C TYR A 124 13.31 1.82 -7.28
N ALA A 125 13.45 2.97 -7.92
CA ALA A 125 13.68 4.24 -7.21
C ALA A 125 12.43 4.62 -6.40
N GLU A 126 12.63 5.22 -5.25
CA GLU A 126 11.57 5.76 -4.41
C GLU A 126 10.71 6.76 -5.19
N SER A 127 9.46 6.92 -4.80
CA SER A 127 8.48 7.82 -5.44
C SER A 127 8.29 7.58 -6.95
N THR A 128 8.46 6.34 -7.42
CA THR A 128 8.20 5.95 -8.83
C THR A 128 7.13 4.89 -8.94
N ALA A 129 6.50 4.80 -10.11
CA ALA A 129 5.48 3.78 -10.41
C ALA A 129 5.96 2.35 -10.13
N GLY A 130 7.25 2.05 -10.35
CA GLY A 130 7.83 0.75 -10.03
C GLY A 130 7.92 0.47 -8.54
N ARG A 131 8.01 1.51 -7.70
CA ARG A 131 8.09 1.39 -6.25
C ARG A 131 6.74 1.15 -5.59
N VAL A 132 5.69 1.79 -6.10
CA VAL A 132 4.32 1.75 -5.55
C VAL A 132 3.42 0.73 -6.24
N MET A 133 3.92 -0.03 -7.24
CA MET A 133 3.13 -1.03 -7.94
C MET A 133 3.03 -2.33 -7.17
N THR A 134 1.88 -3.00 -7.25
CA THR A 134 1.75 -4.40 -6.88
C THR A 134 2.04 -5.34 -8.05
N THR A 135 2.57 -6.53 -7.77
CA THR A 135 2.78 -7.59 -8.77
C THR A 135 1.59 -8.55 -8.84
N GLU A 136 0.57 -8.34 -8.02
CA GLU A 136 -0.59 -9.22 -7.84
C GLU A 136 -1.74 -8.84 -8.79
N TYR A 137 -1.59 -9.09 -10.09
CA TYR A 137 -2.56 -8.77 -11.14
C TYR A 137 -2.98 -9.98 -12.00
N VAL A 138 -4.11 -9.85 -12.68
CA VAL A 138 -4.61 -10.88 -13.60
C VAL A 138 -4.03 -10.69 -14.99
N ARG A 139 -3.18 -11.65 -15.43
CA ARG A 139 -2.61 -11.68 -16.76
C ARG A 139 -3.26 -12.75 -17.62
N LEU A 140 -3.70 -12.37 -18.81
CA LEU A 140 -4.21 -13.27 -19.85
C LEU A 140 -3.24 -13.28 -21.03
N ARG A 141 -3.12 -14.43 -21.69
CA ARG A 141 -2.38 -14.53 -22.95
C ARG A 141 -3.33 -14.25 -24.12
N GLN A 142 -2.79 -13.71 -25.19
CA GLN A 142 -3.51 -13.64 -26.46
C GLN A 142 -3.99 -15.02 -26.93
N GLY A 143 -5.05 -15.06 -27.72
CA GLY A 143 -5.59 -16.27 -28.29
C GLY A 143 -6.61 -17.00 -27.41
N LEU A 144 -6.89 -16.55 -26.20
CA LEU A 144 -7.92 -17.13 -25.34
C LEU A 144 -9.32 -16.70 -25.78
N THR A 145 -10.29 -17.59 -25.57
CA THR A 145 -11.72 -17.22 -25.64
C THR A 145 -12.16 -16.57 -24.32
N VAL A 146 -13.29 -15.86 -24.35
CA VAL A 146 -13.92 -15.29 -23.17
C VAL A 146 -14.17 -16.33 -22.09
N GLY A 147 -14.68 -17.52 -22.47
CA GLY A 147 -14.93 -18.63 -21.53
C GLY A 147 -13.66 -19.14 -20.85
N GLU A 148 -12.57 -19.27 -21.61
CA GLU A 148 -11.26 -19.66 -21.07
C GLU A 148 -10.68 -18.58 -20.17
N ALA A 149 -10.84 -17.31 -20.53
CA ALA A 149 -10.40 -16.17 -19.72
C ALA A 149 -11.14 -16.12 -18.36
N LEU A 150 -12.47 -16.25 -18.38
CA LEU A 150 -13.27 -16.31 -17.15
C LEU A 150 -12.89 -17.50 -16.26
N THR A 151 -12.60 -18.66 -16.86
CA THR A 151 -12.15 -19.83 -16.12
C THR A 151 -10.80 -19.56 -15.46
N LYS A 152 -9.86 -18.93 -16.16
CA LYS A 152 -8.56 -18.54 -15.58
C LYS A 152 -8.71 -17.54 -14.45
N ILE A 153 -9.60 -16.54 -14.58
CA ILE A 153 -9.86 -15.55 -13.51
C ILE A 153 -10.43 -16.25 -12.27
N ARG A 154 -11.36 -17.22 -12.44
CA ARG A 154 -11.93 -17.97 -11.31
C ARG A 154 -10.94 -18.88 -10.60
N LEU A 155 -9.93 -19.36 -11.34
CA LEU A 155 -8.85 -20.20 -10.82
C LEU A 155 -7.64 -19.38 -10.37
N ALA A 156 -7.60 -18.09 -10.68
CA ALA A 156 -6.56 -17.20 -10.19
C ALA A 156 -6.64 -17.14 -8.65
N ASP A 157 -5.49 -17.02 -8.05
CA ASP A 157 -5.35 -16.91 -6.61
C ASP A 157 -6.21 -15.76 -6.08
N ARG A 158 -6.83 -15.96 -4.90
CA ARG A 158 -7.67 -14.93 -4.28
C ARG A 158 -6.86 -13.71 -3.83
N ASP A 159 -5.54 -13.85 -3.83
CA ASP A 159 -4.57 -12.84 -3.43
C ASP A 159 -4.28 -11.81 -4.54
N LYS A 160 -5.04 -11.80 -5.64
CA LYS A 160 -4.90 -10.76 -6.67
C LYS A 160 -5.53 -9.46 -6.21
N GLU A 161 -4.77 -8.37 -6.35
CA GLU A 161 -5.14 -7.02 -5.94
C GLU A 161 -6.52 -6.62 -6.47
N THR A 162 -6.74 -6.84 -7.75
CA THR A 162 -8.03 -6.61 -8.38
C THR A 162 -8.30 -7.59 -9.51
N VAL A 163 -9.57 -7.96 -9.68
CA VAL A 163 -10.09 -8.73 -10.81
C VAL A 163 -10.93 -7.88 -11.77
N TYR A 164 -11.08 -6.58 -11.51
CA TYR A 164 -11.88 -5.69 -12.36
C TYR A 164 -11.32 -5.56 -13.76
N TYR A 165 -10.00 -5.66 -13.90
CA TYR A 165 -9.30 -5.67 -15.18
C TYR A 165 -8.37 -6.86 -15.29
N ALA A 166 -8.28 -7.40 -16.49
CA ALA A 166 -7.27 -8.37 -16.88
C ALA A 166 -6.44 -7.82 -18.05
N TYR A 167 -5.16 -8.08 -17.99
CA TYR A 167 -4.17 -7.50 -18.91
C TYR A 167 -3.73 -8.56 -19.91
N VAL A 168 -4.00 -8.28 -21.19
CA VAL A 168 -3.69 -9.19 -22.31
C VAL A 168 -2.26 -8.93 -22.79
N THR A 169 -1.44 -9.97 -22.74
CA THR A 169 -0.02 -9.90 -23.12
C THR A 169 0.32 -10.91 -24.21
N ASP A 170 1.36 -10.62 -25.00
CA ASP A 170 1.99 -11.61 -25.85
C ASP A 170 2.86 -12.59 -25.05
N ASP A 171 3.53 -13.53 -25.74
CA ASP A 171 4.42 -14.52 -25.14
C ASP A 171 5.65 -13.89 -24.47
N ASN A 172 6.06 -12.71 -24.89
CA ASN A 172 7.16 -11.94 -24.30
C ASN A 172 6.70 -11.03 -23.14
N ARG A 173 5.48 -11.21 -22.63
CA ARG A 173 4.85 -10.39 -21.59
C ARG A 173 4.59 -8.92 -22.00
N LYS A 174 4.74 -8.54 -23.26
CA LYS A 174 4.41 -7.18 -23.70
C LYS A 174 2.91 -6.95 -23.60
N LEU A 175 2.53 -5.86 -22.94
CA LEU A 175 1.15 -5.45 -22.79
C LEU A 175 0.56 -5.05 -24.13
N LYS A 176 -0.54 -5.67 -24.53
CA LYS A 176 -1.24 -5.43 -25.80
C LYS A 176 -2.58 -4.74 -25.59
N GLN A 177 -3.39 -5.29 -24.71
CA GLN A 177 -4.77 -4.85 -24.51
C GLN A 177 -5.16 -4.98 -23.05
N VAL A 178 -6.24 -4.31 -22.67
CA VAL A 178 -6.88 -4.45 -21.36
C VAL A 178 -8.34 -4.84 -21.57
N VAL A 179 -8.82 -5.82 -20.82
CA VAL A 179 -10.22 -6.24 -20.82
C VAL A 179 -10.78 -6.14 -19.39
N SER A 180 -11.95 -5.51 -19.25
CA SER A 180 -12.63 -5.45 -17.97
C SER A 180 -13.41 -6.74 -17.70
N LEU A 181 -13.56 -7.10 -16.42
CA LEU A 181 -14.43 -8.21 -16.00
C LEU A 181 -15.86 -8.01 -16.53
N ARG A 182 -16.35 -6.77 -16.57
CA ARG A 182 -17.65 -6.43 -17.17
C ARG A 182 -17.73 -6.85 -18.62
N GLN A 183 -16.72 -6.52 -19.46
CA GLN A 183 -16.72 -6.93 -20.87
C GLN A 183 -16.74 -8.46 -21.01
N LEU A 184 -15.96 -9.18 -20.21
CA LEU A 184 -15.93 -10.64 -20.20
C LEU A 184 -17.28 -11.23 -19.81
N LEU A 185 -17.96 -10.70 -18.80
CA LEU A 185 -19.24 -11.21 -18.30
C LEU A 185 -20.40 -11.03 -19.31
N PHE A 186 -20.37 -9.92 -20.09
CA PHE A 186 -21.43 -9.61 -21.06
C PHE A 186 -21.11 -10.09 -22.48
N SER A 187 -19.97 -10.74 -22.70
CA SER A 187 -19.57 -11.27 -24.01
C SER A 187 -19.89 -12.75 -24.16
N ILE A 188 -19.99 -13.19 -25.41
CA ILE A 188 -20.24 -14.60 -25.75
C ILE A 188 -18.98 -15.43 -25.44
N PRO A 189 -19.10 -16.62 -24.79
CA PRO A 189 -17.94 -17.39 -24.32
C PRO A 189 -16.94 -17.80 -25.41
N ASP A 190 -17.39 -18.03 -26.65
CA ASP A 190 -16.57 -18.50 -27.77
C ASP A 190 -15.84 -17.38 -28.53
N VAL A 191 -16.12 -16.10 -28.21
CA VAL A 191 -15.45 -14.95 -28.82
C VAL A 191 -14.02 -14.82 -28.27
N ARG A 192 -13.08 -14.41 -29.12
CA ARG A 192 -11.70 -14.12 -28.68
C ARG A 192 -11.64 -12.88 -27.79
N ILE A 193 -10.79 -12.92 -26.77
CA ILE A 193 -10.63 -11.76 -25.87
C ILE A 193 -10.11 -10.53 -26.60
N GLU A 194 -9.31 -10.69 -27.65
CA GLU A 194 -8.78 -9.61 -28.48
C GLU A 194 -9.88 -8.83 -29.21
N ASP A 195 -11.00 -9.48 -29.52
CA ASP A 195 -12.11 -8.84 -30.26
C ASP A 195 -12.95 -7.93 -29.34
N ILE A 196 -12.84 -8.09 -28.02
CA ILE A 196 -13.60 -7.33 -27.02
C ILE A 196 -12.74 -6.42 -26.14
N ALA A 197 -11.44 -6.69 -26.09
CA ALA A 197 -10.47 -5.93 -25.28
C ALA A 197 -10.17 -4.57 -25.95
N SER A 198 -9.74 -3.61 -25.14
CA SER A 198 -9.36 -2.28 -25.62
C SER A 198 -7.89 -2.26 -26.08
N ASP A 199 -7.65 -1.82 -27.31
CA ASP A 199 -6.30 -1.55 -27.83
C ASP A 199 -5.72 -0.25 -27.26
N ARG A 200 -6.57 0.67 -26.82
CA ARG A 200 -6.14 1.93 -26.22
C ARG A 200 -5.84 1.68 -24.73
N VAL A 201 -4.60 1.26 -24.46
CA VAL A 201 -4.13 1.01 -23.11
C VAL A 201 -3.42 2.24 -22.57
N ILE A 202 -3.97 2.81 -21.50
CA ILE A 202 -3.29 3.81 -20.69
C ILE A 202 -2.41 3.03 -19.72
N LYS A 203 -1.12 3.35 -19.68
CA LYS A 203 -0.10 2.63 -18.90
C LYS A 203 0.91 3.58 -18.31
N ALA A 204 1.48 3.25 -17.18
CA ALA A 204 2.63 3.92 -16.58
C ALA A 204 3.92 3.15 -16.92
N LYS A 205 5.05 3.85 -16.93
CA LYS A 205 6.39 3.23 -16.98
C LYS A 205 6.95 3.14 -15.56
N THR A 206 7.78 2.14 -15.30
CA THR A 206 8.40 1.93 -13.99
C THR A 206 9.12 3.18 -13.44
N GLU A 207 9.69 4.01 -14.31
CA GLU A 207 10.39 5.22 -13.93
C GLU A 207 9.51 6.47 -13.81
N MET A 208 8.20 6.36 -14.11
CA MET A 208 7.26 7.49 -14.01
C MET A 208 7.10 7.90 -12.55
N PRO A 209 7.21 9.21 -12.21
CA PRO A 209 6.93 9.70 -10.86
C PRO A 209 5.52 9.31 -10.39
N GLN A 210 5.38 8.97 -9.12
CA GLN A 210 4.09 8.53 -8.54
C GLN A 210 3.00 9.60 -8.67
N GLU A 211 3.34 10.89 -8.58
CA GLU A 211 2.41 12.00 -8.75
C GLU A 211 1.86 12.07 -10.19
N GLU A 212 2.70 11.77 -11.19
CA GLU A 212 2.26 11.71 -12.58
C GLU A 212 1.29 10.53 -12.80
N VAL A 213 1.53 9.40 -12.11
CA VAL A 213 0.61 8.25 -12.14
C VAL A 213 -0.73 8.63 -11.51
N ALA A 214 -0.72 9.30 -10.36
CA ALA A 214 -1.93 9.78 -9.69
C ALA A 214 -2.73 10.73 -10.59
N GLN A 215 -2.06 11.67 -11.26
CA GLN A 215 -2.70 12.57 -12.22
C GLN A 215 -3.24 11.83 -13.45
N LEU A 216 -2.53 10.81 -13.94
CA LEU A 216 -2.97 9.97 -15.06
C LEU A 216 -4.25 9.24 -14.70
N MET A 217 -4.30 8.59 -13.52
CA MET A 217 -5.46 7.85 -13.03
C MET A 217 -6.66 8.77 -12.81
N LYS A 218 -6.47 9.93 -12.19
CA LYS A 218 -7.51 10.95 -12.01
C LYS A 218 -8.04 11.48 -13.34
N ARG A 219 -7.16 11.71 -14.32
CA ARG A 219 -7.54 12.26 -15.63
C ARG A 219 -8.42 11.32 -16.45
N TYR A 220 -8.21 10.02 -16.33
CA TYR A 220 -8.89 9.00 -17.13
C TYR A 220 -9.88 8.15 -16.31
N ASP A 221 -10.17 8.53 -15.08
CA ASP A 221 -11.06 7.81 -14.15
C ASP A 221 -10.73 6.32 -14.04
N LEU A 222 -9.44 6.01 -13.87
CA LEU A 222 -8.96 4.62 -13.80
C LEU A 222 -9.01 4.09 -12.37
N ILE A 223 -9.51 2.87 -12.21
CA ILE A 223 -9.47 2.12 -10.93
C ILE A 223 -8.10 1.45 -10.75
N ALA A 224 -7.45 1.09 -11.86
CA ALA A 224 -6.11 0.54 -11.86
C ALA A 224 -5.39 0.90 -13.16
N VAL A 225 -4.07 1.10 -13.10
CA VAL A 225 -3.21 1.38 -14.25
C VAL A 225 -2.09 0.34 -14.35
N PRO A 226 -1.88 -0.30 -15.51
CA PRO A 226 -0.78 -1.23 -15.71
C PRO A 226 0.56 -0.50 -15.76
N VAL A 227 1.55 -1.07 -15.10
CA VAL A 227 2.94 -0.61 -15.10
C VAL A 227 3.77 -1.50 -16.02
N VAL A 228 4.54 -0.86 -16.90
CA VAL A 228 5.39 -1.57 -17.86
C VAL A 228 6.85 -1.13 -17.74
N ASP A 229 7.76 -2.05 -18.06
CA ASP A 229 9.19 -1.77 -18.14
C ASP A 229 9.54 -1.02 -19.45
N ARG A 230 10.84 -0.81 -19.69
CA ARG A 230 11.36 -0.11 -20.89
C ARG A 230 11.04 -0.82 -22.20
N GLU A 231 10.86 -2.14 -22.15
CA GLU A 231 10.51 -2.98 -23.31
C GLU A 231 9.00 -3.19 -23.46
N ASP A 232 8.18 -2.42 -22.76
CA ASP A 232 6.71 -2.52 -22.71
C ASP A 232 6.19 -3.86 -22.15
N ARG A 233 6.98 -4.57 -21.33
CA ARG A 233 6.51 -5.76 -20.63
C ARG A 233 5.75 -5.36 -19.37
N LEU A 234 4.62 -6.00 -19.14
CA LEU A 234 3.83 -5.80 -17.94
C LEU A 234 4.57 -6.35 -16.70
N VAL A 235 4.83 -5.49 -15.73
CA VAL A 235 5.56 -5.80 -14.50
C VAL A 235 4.70 -5.66 -13.24
N GLY A 236 3.68 -4.79 -13.26
CA GLY A 236 2.80 -4.56 -12.12
C GLY A 236 1.55 -3.77 -12.50
N ILE A 237 0.78 -3.41 -11.49
CA ILE A 237 -0.34 -2.46 -11.58
C ILE A 237 -0.28 -1.53 -10.36
N ILE A 238 -0.91 -0.36 -10.49
CA ILE A 238 -1.15 0.55 -9.37
C ILE A 238 -2.66 0.74 -9.30
N THR A 239 -3.24 0.68 -8.11
CA THR A 239 -4.67 0.80 -7.87
C THR A 239 -5.06 2.18 -7.36
N VAL A 240 -6.35 2.45 -7.27
CA VAL A 240 -6.84 3.79 -6.90
C VAL A 240 -6.65 4.09 -5.41
N ASP A 241 -6.63 3.08 -4.56
CA ASP A 241 -6.31 3.18 -3.13
C ASP A 241 -4.89 3.69 -2.92
N ASP A 242 -3.87 3.08 -3.58
CA ASP A 242 -2.48 3.56 -3.55
C ASP A 242 -2.36 5.02 -4.00
N VAL A 243 -3.17 5.41 -5.01
CA VAL A 243 -3.17 6.80 -5.51
C VAL A 243 -3.74 7.79 -4.49
N VAL A 244 -4.70 7.38 -3.68
CA VAL A 244 -5.23 8.24 -2.59
C VAL A 244 -4.12 8.52 -1.59
N ASP A 245 -3.36 7.49 -1.17
CA ASP A 245 -2.26 7.61 -0.22
C ASP A 245 -1.13 8.49 -0.77
N ILE A 246 -0.76 8.30 -2.05
CA ILE A 246 0.20 9.16 -2.75
C ILE A 246 -0.26 10.63 -2.72
N LEU A 247 -1.53 10.92 -3.01
CA LEU A 247 -2.04 12.29 -3.02
C LEU A 247 -2.07 12.92 -1.62
N GLU A 248 -2.33 12.16 -0.57
CA GLU A 248 -2.28 12.62 0.81
C GLU A 248 -0.84 12.91 1.25
N GLN A 249 0.10 12.04 0.90
CA GLN A 249 1.53 12.22 1.15
C GLN A 249 2.06 13.49 0.48
N GLU A 250 1.79 13.67 -0.82
CA GLU A 250 2.19 14.86 -1.58
C GLU A 250 1.58 16.16 -1.00
N ALA A 251 0.28 16.13 -0.64
CA ALA A 251 -0.35 17.29 -0.02
C ALA A 251 0.30 17.66 1.33
N THR A 252 0.70 16.67 2.11
CA THR A 252 1.40 16.85 3.38
C THR A 252 2.80 17.42 3.17
N GLU A 253 3.55 16.89 2.21
CA GLU A 253 4.87 17.42 1.85
C GLU A 253 4.82 18.87 1.36
N ASP A 254 3.83 19.19 0.52
CA ASP A 254 3.65 20.57 0.01
C ASP A 254 3.34 21.55 1.14
N ILE A 255 2.50 21.16 2.11
CA ILE A 255 2.23 21.96 3.31
C ILE A 255 3.50 22.15 4.14
N GLN A 256 4.31 21.10 4.31
CA GLN A 256 5.58 21.19 5.05
C GLN A 256 6.59 22.10 4.34
N LYS A 257 6.72 21.98 3.01
CA LYS A 257 7.57 22.86 2.19
C LYS A 257 7.14 24.32 2.31
N LEU A 258 5.82 24.60 2.27
CA LEU A 258 5.28 25.97 2.46
C LEU A 258 5.50 26.50 3.87
N ALA A 259 5.47 25.65 4.89
CA ALA A 259 5.74 26.01 6.28
C ALA A 259 7.25 26.20 6.56
N GLY A 260 8.13 26.05 5.55
CA GLY A 260 9.58 26.18 5.69
C GLY A 260 10.23 25.03 6.48
N VAL A 261 9.53 23.90 6.60
CA VAL A 261 10.07 22.66 7.15
C VAL A 261 10.68 21.91 5.98
N SER A 262 12.00 22.01 5.83
CA SER A 262 12.71 21.35 4.74
C SER A 262 13.16 19.97 5.18
N GLY A 263 12.55 18.95 4.58
CA GLY A 263 13.10 17.60 4.57
C GLY A 263 12.58 16.64 5.62
N GLY A 264 11.94 15.58 5.16
CA GLY A 264 11.88 14.23 5.70
C GLY A 264 11.30 14.08 7.09
N ASP A 265 10.36 13.18 7.20
CA ASP A 265 9.90 12.50 8.43
C ASP A 265 10.23 13.20 9.76
N GLU A 266 9.44 14.22 10.09
CA GLU A 266 9.30 14.57 11.49
C GLU A 266 8.42 13.50 12.15
N SER A 267 8.94 12.26 12.27
CA SER A 267 8.34 11.29 13.18
C SER A 267 8.23 11.95 14.54
N SER A 268 7.14 11.73 15.25
CA SER A 268 6.95 12.28 16.62
C SER A 268 8.05 11.86 17.59
N LEU A 269 8.87 10.86 17.21
CA LEU A 269 10.03 10.33 17.92
C LEU A 269 11.35 11.05 17.63
N SER A 270 11.42 11.96 16.62
CA SER A 270 12.64 12.71 16.38
C SER A 270 12.97 13.58 17.59
N GLN A 271 14.25 13.53 18.02
CA GLN A 271 14.69 14.24 19.21
C GLN A 271 14.43 15.74 19.05
N PRO A 272 14.05 16.48 20.12
CA PRO A 272 13.74 17.92 20.06
C PRO A 272 14.84 18.78 19.42
N LEU A 273 16.08 18.32 19.49
CA LEU A 273 17.24 19.00 18.87
C LEU A 273 17.29 18.86 17.35
N GLU A 274 16.80 17.76 16.77
CA GLU A 274 16.70 17.59 15.32
C GLU A 274 15.60 18.48 14.74
N LYS A 275 14.44 18.52 15.39
CA LYS A 275 13.34 19.44 15.04
C LYS A 275 13.79 20.90 15.08
N LEU A 276 14.57 21.28 16.08
CA LEU A 276 15.13 22.62 16.18
C LEU A 276 16.14 22.89 15.05
N ARG A 277 17.01 21.95 14.71
CA ARG A 277 18.01 22.10 13.64
C ARG A 277 17.36 22.27 12.26
N ASN A 278 16.28 21.58 12.00
CA ASN A 278 15.56 21.65 10.72
C ASN A 278 14.77 22.97 10.58
N ARG A 279 14.28 23.55 11.68
CA ARG A 279 13.54 24.82 11.72
C ARG A 279 14.43 26.05 11.85
N LEU A 280 15.65 25.91 12.35
CA LEU A 280 16.55 27.02 12.63
C LEU A 280 16.84 27.91 11.39
N PRO A 281 17.11 27.37 10.19
CA PRO A 281 17.39 28.20 9.01
C PRO A 281 16.22 29.10 8.63
N TRP A 282 15.00 28.59 8.71
CA TRP A 282 13.78 29.35 8.42
C TRP A 282 13.51 30.42 9.48
N LEU A 283 13.66 30.10 10.76
CA LEU A 283 13.51 31.05 11.88
C LEU A 283 14.51 32.19 11.80
N VAL A 284 15.76 31.90 11.43
CA VAL A 284 16.81 32.92 11.24
C VAL A 284 16.46 33.83 10.06
N GLY A 285 15.94 33.29 8.94
CA GLY A 285 15.49 34.03 7.79
C GLY A 285 14.35 35.01 8.12
N VAL A 286 13.33 34.54 8.85
CA VAL A 286 12.22 35.40 9.30
C VAL A 286 12.67 36.47 10.25
N MET A 287 13.58 36.17 11.18
CA MET A 287 14.12 37.13 12.14
C MET A 287 14.96 38.20 11.45
N ALA A 288 15.77 37.83 10.44
CA ALA A 288 16.53 38.76 9.65
C ALA A 288 15.63 39.72 8.82
N LEU A 289 14.54 39.19 8.26
CA LEU A 289 13.53 40.00 7.56
C LEU A 289 12.83 40.99 8.50
N TYR A 290 12.51 40.58 9.72
CA TYR A 290 11.86 41.43 10.70
C TYR A 290 12.78 42.60 11.17
N ILE A 291 14.05 42.31 11.38
CA ILE A 291 15.05 43.30 11.77
C ILE A 291 15.31 44.29 10.61
N GLY A 292 15.39 43.80 9.36
CA GLY A 292 15.55 44.63 8.17
C GLY A 292 14.35 45.52 7.83
N ALA A 293 13.14 45.13 8.23
CA ALA A 293 11.93 45.91 8.03
C ALA A 293 11.68 46.97 9.14
N SER A 294 12.44 46.91 10.25
CA SER A 294 12.34 47.84 11.40
C SER A 294 13.43 48.89 11.40
N SER A 295 14.33 48.90 10.39
CA SER A 295 15.37 49.89 10.16
C SER A 295 15.00 50.78 8.97
#